data_871805aa57387af38c504e2d9515beae
#
_entry.id   871805aa57387af38c504e2d9515beae
#
_cell.length_a   1.000
_cell.length_b   1.000
_cell.length_c   1.000
_cell.angle_alpha   90.00
_cell.angle_beta   90.00
_cell.angle_gamma   90.00
#
_symmetry.space_group_name_H-M   'P 1'
#
loop_
_entity.id
_entity.type
_entity.pdbx_description
1 polymer ?
#
loop_
_entity_poly.entity_id
_entity_poly.type
_entity_poly.pdbx_seq_one_letter_code
_entity_poly.pdbx_strand_id
1 'polypeptide(L)'
;MKPLEGITVLDFSQFLSAPSAALRLADMGAHVIKVEKPETGDICRTLYISNCMIDGDSSLFHAINRNKDGITLDLKAEKSKSILADLISQSDVTLFNFRPGVTEKLGLDYDSVKKINPRIIYGEISGYGCKGPWKQKPGQDLLVQSLSGLPFLNGNRNDAPMPFGLSVADMFAGQHLVQGVLSALIKREHSNEGSLIQVRSEERRVGKECLRLCRSRWSPYH
;
A
#
# COMPACT_ATOMS: atom_id res chain seq x y z
N MET A 1 9.76 12.39 -21.89
CA MET A 1 9.92 12.50 -20.41
C MET A 1 8.67 11.96 -19.76
N LYS A 2 8.79 10.98 -18.87
CA LYS A 2 7.66 10.48 -18.08
C LYS A 2 7.41 11.37 -16.86
N PRO A 3 6.19 11.45 -16.32
CA PRO A 3 5.87 12.38 -15.22
C PRO A 3 6.72 12.25 -13.98
N LEU A 4 7.18 11.03 -13.64
CA LEU A 4 8.00 10.74 -12.46
C LEU A 4 9.45 10.34 -12.81
N GLU A 5 9.92 10.71 -14.00
CA GLU A 5 11.32 10.50 -14.36
C GLU A 5 12.26 11.24 -13.39
N GLY A 6 13.25 10.52 -12.86
CA GLY A 6 14.17 11.04 -11.82
C GLY A 6 13.71 10.83 -10.38
N ILE A 7 12.49 10.31 -10.14
CA ILE A 7 12.00 9.95 -8.80
C ILE A 7 12.38 8.51 -8.47
N THR A 8 13.01 8.30 -7.32
CA THR A 8 13.37 6.97 -6.80
C THR A 8 12.44 6.55 -5.67
N VAL A 9 11.89 5.35 -5.77
CA VAL A 9 10.94 4.77 -4.81
C VAL A 9 11.51 3.47 -4.23
N LEU A 10 11.60 3.36 -2.90
CA LEU A 10 11.88 2.11 -2.21
C LEU A 10 10.56 1.44 -1.81
N ASP A 11 10.32 0.27 -2.35
CA ASP A 11 9.12 -0.52 -2.09
C ASP A 11 9.43 -1.69 -1.14
N PHE A 12 9.12 -1.51 0.16
CA PHE A 12 9.24 -2.56 1.20
C PHE A 12 7.96 -3.37 1.36
N SER A 13 6.95 -3.07 0.58
CA SER A 13 5.61 -3.63 0.76
C SER A 13 5.48 -5.05 0.21
N GLN A 14 4.44 -5.73 0.65
CA GLN A 14 4.14 -7.13 0.30
C GLN A 14 2.67 -7.28 -0.14
N PHE A 15 2.33 -8.40 -0.72
CA PHE A 15 1.00 -8.71 -1.24
C PHE A 15 0.55 -7.79 -2.39
N LEU A 16 -0.54 -7.05 -2.21
CA LEU A 16 -1.22 -6.33 -3.30
C LEU A 16 -1.30 -4.82 -3.09
N SER A 17 -1.77 -4.33 -1.94
CA SER A 17 -2.18 -2.92 -1.77
C SER A 17 -1.07 -1.91 -2.10
N ALA A 18 0.00 -1.88 -1.32
CA ALA A 18 1.11 -0.96 -1.57
C ALA A 18 2.00 -1.38 -2.76
N PRO A 19 2.22 -2.69 -3.05
CA PRO A 19 2.90 -3.07 -4.30
C PRO A 19 2.20 -2.57 -5.56
N SER A 20 0.86 -2.52 -5.57
CA SER A 20 0.10 -1.94 -6.70
C SER A 20 0.28 -0.43 -6.81
N ALA A 21 0.46 0.27 -5.68
CA ALA A 21 0.82 1.70 -5.69
C ALA A 21 2.22 1.90 -6.27
N ALA A 22 3.21 1.12 -5.81
CA ALA A 22 4.57 1.17 -6.33
C ALA A 22 4.62 0.91 -7.85
N LEU A 23 3.85 -0.07 -8.34
CA LEU A 23 3.71 -0.34 -9.78
C LEU A 23 3.21 0.88 -10.56
N ARG A 24 2.18 1.58 -10.04
CA ARG A 24 1.63 2.77 -10.71
C ARG A 24 2.66 3.89 -10.79
N LEU A 25 3.46 4.08 -9.73
CA LEU A 25 4.57 5.03 -9.76
C LEU A 25 5.64 4.62 -10.79
N ALA A 26 5.97 3.33 -10.89
CA ALA A 26 6.87 2.81 -11.92
C ALA A 26 6.33 3.02 -13.34
N ASP A 27 5.04 2.78 -13.57
CA ASP A 27 4.40 3.00 -14.87
C ASP A 27 4.42 4.50 -15.26
N MET A 28 4.38 5.40 -14.27
CA MET A 28 4.54 6.85 -14.46
C MET A 28 6.00 7.29 -14.65
N GLY A 29 6.96 6.38 -14.53
CA GLY A 29 8.39 6.63 -14.82
C GLY A 29 9.29 6.73 -13.62
N ALA A 30 8.81 6.52 -12.40
CA ALA A 30 9.68 6.41 -11.23
C ALA A 30 10.57 5.16 -11.31
N HIS A 31 11.79 5.28 -10.82
CA HIS A 31 12.69 4.16 -10.60
C HIS A 31 12.29 3.47 -9.29
N VAL A 32 11.65 2.31 -9.38
CA VAL A 32 11.15 1.59 -8.21
C VAL A 32 12.07 0.42 -7.89
N ILE A 33 12.61 0.41 -6.68
CA ILE A 33 13.43 -0.67 -6.13
C ILE A 33 12.61 -1.43 -5.09
N LYS A 34 12.23 -2.67 -5.42
CA LYS A 34 11.53 -3.56 -4.48
C LYS A 34 12.54 -4.26 -3.59
N VAL A 35 12.38 -4.08 -2.28
CA VAL A 35 13.23 -4.71 -1.26
C VAL A 35 12.51 -5.95 -0.73
N GLU A 36 13.09 -7.11 -0.96
CA GLU A 36 12.52 -8.40 -0.57
C GLU A 36 13.38 -9.11 0.48
N LYS A 37 12.73 -9.99 1.23
CA LYS A 37 13.44 -10.87 2.18
C LYS A 37 14.28 -11.88 1.41
N PRO A 38 15.55 -12.15 1.81
CA PRO A 38 16.34 -13.22 1.22
C PRO A 38 15.61 -14.57 1.25
N GLU A 39 15.88 -15.42 0.28
CA GLU A 39 15.38 -16.80 0.10
C GLU A 39 13.88 -16.91 -0.16
N THR A 40 13.03 -16.17 0.56
CA THR A 40 11.58 -16.31 0.45
C THR A 40 10.89 -15.25 -0.40
N GLY A 41 11.52 -14.10 -0.57
CA GLY A 41 10.92 -12.96 -1.31
C GLY A 41 9.63 -12.43 -0.68
N ASP A 42 8.82 -11.81 -1.53
CA ASP A 42 7.46 -11.40 -1.22
C ASP A 42 6.56 -12.64 -1.15
N ILE A 43 5.72 -12.73 -0.13
CA ILE A 43 4.75 -13.84 0.01
C ILE A 43 3.82 -13.96 -1.21
N CYS A 44 3.63 -12.89 -1.97
CA CYS A 44 2.84 -12.89 -3.21
C CYS A 44 3.42 -13.86 -4.26
N ARG A 45 4.71 -14.19 -4.22
CA ARG A 45 5.35 -15.16 -5.13
C ARG A 45 4.72 -16.55 -5.04
N THR A 46 4.25 -16.91 -3.83
CA THR A 46 3.67 -18.24 -3.56
C THR A 46 2.14 -18.26 -3.53
N LEU A 47 1.47 -17.13 -3.79
CA LEU A 47 0.01 -17.08 -3.80
C LEU A 47 -0.55 -17.72 -5.08
N TYR A 48 -1.34 -18.78 -4.90
CA TYR A 48 -2.05 -19.43 -5.99
C TYR A 48 -3.31 -18.66 -6.37
N ILE A 49 -3.21 -17.84 -7.41
CA ILE A 49 -4.39 -17.26 -8.05
C ILE A 49 -4.54 -17.94 -9.41
N SER A 50 -5.66 -18.59 -9.64
CA SER A 50 -6.00 -19.28 -10.89
C SER A 50 -5.02 -20.38 -11.31
N ASN A 51 -4.25 -20.96 -10.38
CA ASN A 51 -3.22 -21.99 -10.66
C ASN A 51 -2.24 -21.62 -11.78
N CYS A 52 -2.04 -20.31 -12.00
CA CYS A 52 -1.13 -19.82 -13.04
C CYS A 52 0.19 -19.39 -12.41
N MET A 53 1.23 -20.18 -12.67
CA MET A 53 2.62 -19.88 -12.29
C MET A 53 3.41 -19.48 -13.54
N ILE A 54 4.27 -18.48 -13.42
CA ILE A 54 5.19 -18.01 -14.45
C ILE A 54 6.60 -18.05 -13.86
N ASP A 55 7.49 -18.82 -14.47
CA ASP A 55 8.89 -18.97 -14.02
C ASP A 55 9.04 -19.32 -12.52
N GLY A 56 8.09 -20.12 -11.98
CA GLY A 56 8.09 -20.52 -10.56
C GLY A 56 7.41 -19.56 -9.59
N ASP A 57 7.00 -18.38 -10.05
CA ASP A 57 6.31 -17.37 -9.25
C ASP A 57 4.82 -17.24 -9.64
N SER A 58 4.01 -16.73 -8.74
CA SER A 58 2.60 -16.43 -9.01
C SER A 58 2.45 -15.41 -10.12
N SER A 59 1.49 -15.63 -11.02
CA SER A 59 1.09 -14.65 -12.04
C SER A 59 0.69 -13.28 -11.43
N LEU A 60 0.15 -13.27 -10.20
CA LEU A 60 -0.15 -12.04 -9.48
C LEU A 60 1.13 -11.27 -9.16
N PHE A 61 2.19 -11.97 -8.71
CA PHE A 61 3.47 -11.32 -8.43
C PHE A 61 3.99 -10.57 -9.65
N HIS A 62 4.00 -11.23 -10.81
CA HIS A 62 4.43 -10.62 -12.07
C HIS A 62 3.53 -9.44 -12.49
N ALA A 63 2.22 -9.57 -12.29
CA ALA A 63 1.27 -8.53 -12.68
C ALA A 63 1.48 -7.21 -11.91
N ILE A 64 1.84 -7.28 -10.61
CA ILE A 64 1.95 -6.10 -9.73
C ILE A 64 3.39 -5.64 -9.48
N ASN A 65 4.40 -6.37 -9.97
CA ASN A 65 5.81 -6.01 -9.76
C ASN A 65 6.60 -5.78 -11.06
N ARG A 66 5.94 -5.73 -12.21
CA ARG A 66 6.60 -5.32 -13.46
C ARG A 66 7.15 -3.89 -13.34
N ASN A 67 8.16 -3.56 -14.14
CA ASN A 67 8.85 -2.27 -14.13
C ASN A 67 9.50 -1.88 -12.79
N LYS A 68 9.78 -2.87 -11.93
CA LYS A 68 10.53 -2.67 -10.69
C LYS A 68 11.85 -3.42 -10.77
N ASP A 69 12.89 -2.82 -10.24
CA ASP A 69 14.13 -3.50 -9.92
C ASP A 69 13.99 -4.22 -8.58
N GLY A 70 14.66 -5.35 -8.39
CA GLY A 70 14.56 -6.16 -7.18
C GLY A 70 15.90 -6.25 -6.45
N ILE A 71 15.88 -6.08 -5.15
CA ILE A 71 17.01 -6.41 -4.27
C ILE A 71 16.55 -7.29 -3.12
N THR A 72 17.42 -8.16 -2.63
CA THR A 72 17.16 -8.94 -1.42
C THR A 72 17.97 -8.40 -0.27
N LEU A 73 17.30 -8.13 0.86
CA LEU A 73 17.95 -7.59 2.04
C LEU A 73 17.27 -8.11 3.32
N ASP A 74 18.07 -8.68 4.23
CA ASP A 74 17.56 -9.02 5.55
C ASP A 74 17.46 -7.75 6.42
N LEU A 75 16.27 -7.22 6.56
CA LEU A 75 16.01 -5.98 7.33
C LEU A 75 16.34 -6.10 8.82
N LYS A 76 16.58 -7.32 9.33
CA LYS A 76 16.96 -7.57 10.73
C LYS A 76 18.47 -7.65 10.94
N ALA A 77 19.22 -7.87 9.89
CA ALA A 77 20.65 -8.01 9.97
C ALA A 77 21.32 -6.64 10.20
N GLU A 78 22.28 -6.58 11.15
CA GLU A 78 23.01 -5.34 11.45
C GLU A 78 23.72 -4.77 10.23
N LYS A 79 24.29 -5.64 9.39
CA LYS A 79 24.96 -5.27 8.14
C LYS A 79 24.03 -4.58 7.13
N SER A 80 22.73 -4.81 7.21
CA SER A 80 21.75 -4.19 6.32
C SER A 80 21.46 -2.74 6.65
N LYS A 81 21.73 -2.30 7.88
CA LYS A 81 21.39 -0.95 8.34
C LYS A 81 22.11 0.15 7.56
N SER A 82 23.41 -0.03 7.28
CA SER A 82 24.17 0.94 6.49
C SER A 82 23.65 1.01 5.04
N ILE A 83 23.38 -0.15 4.43
CA ILE A 83 22.83 -0.23 3.07
C ILE A 83 21.48 0.44 3.01
N LEU A 84 20.60 0.20 4.02
CA LEU A 84 19.30 0.83 4.12
C LEU A 84 19.40 2.35 4.25
N ALA A 85 20.31 2.83 5.10
CA ALA A 85 20.54 4.27 5.27
C ALA A 85 20.98 4.91 3.96
N ASP A 86 21.90 4.29 3.23
CA ASP A 86 22.37 4.77 1.93
C ASP A 86 21.23 4.80 0.89
N LEU A 87 20.44 3.73 0.80
CA LEU A 87 19.29 3.67 -0.10
C LEU A 87 18.24 4.74 0.24
N ILE A 88 17.88 4.90 1.53
CA ILE A 88 16.92 5.89 2.00
C ILE A 88 17.41 7.32 1.71
N SER A 89 18.72 7.59 1.91
CA SER A 89 19.29 8.91 1.68
C SER A 89 19.18 9.37 0.22
N GLN A 90 19.19 8.40 -0.72
CA GLN A 90 19.12 8.63 -2.16
C GLN A 90 17.72 8.49 -2.74
N SER A 91 16.73 8.19 -1.92
CA SER A 91 15.36 7.94 -2.37
C SER A 91 14.42 9.12 -2.12
N ASP A 92 13.39 9.23 -2.93
CA ASP A 92 12.36 10.25 -2.82
C ASP A 92 11.15 9.77 -2.02
N VAL A 93 10.84 8.48 -2.16
CA VAL A 93 9.65 7.85 -1.61
C VAL A 93 10.00 6.50 -0.98
N THR A 94 9.40 6.19 0.18
CA THR A 94 9.42 4.85 0.78
C THR A 94 7.99 4.36 0.97
N LEU A 95 7.72 3.08 0.64
CA LEU A 95 6.38 2.49 0.73
C LEU A 95 6.37 1.25 1.62
N PHE A 96 5.40 1.21 2.53
CA PHE A 96 5.22 0.14 3.50
C PHE A 96 3.75 -0.29 3.60
N ASN A 97 3.52 -1.58 3.89
CA ASN A 97 2.23 -2.09 4.34
C ASN A 97 2.40 -3.14 5.44
N PHE A 98 3.43 -2.97 6.26
CA PHE A 98 3.67 -3.85 7.40
C PHE A 98 2.61 -3.65 8.49
N ARG A 99 2.45 -4.68 9.34
CA ARG A 99 1.60 -4.53 10.53
C ARG A 99 2.15 -3.44 11.44
N PRO A 100 1.28 -2.70 12.14
CA PRO A 100 1.71 -1.68 13.10
C PRO A 100 2.73 -2.23 14.10
N GLY A 101 3.78 -1.47 14.36
CA GLY A 101 4.88 -1.83 15.25
C GLY A 101 6.01 -2.62 14.59
N VAL A 102 5.91 -3.00 13.33
CA VAL A 102 6.99 -3.70 12.62
C VAL A 102 8.06 -2.71 12.15
N THR A 103 7.66 -1.60 11.57
CA THR A 103 8.59 -0.55 11.11
C THR A 103 9.40 0.02 12.25
N GLU A 104 8.78 0.24 13.42
CA GLU A 104 9.47 0.72 14.63
C GLU A 104 10.53 -0.28 15.11
N LYS A 105 10.21 -1.59 15.10
CA LYS A 105 11.18 -2.63 15.49
C LYS A 105 12.37 -2.75 14.54
N LEU A 106 12.16 -2.37 13.29
CA LEU A 106 13.20 -2.39 12.25
C LEU A 106 13.99 -1.08 12.16
N GLY A 107 13.56 -0.02 12.88
CA GLY A 107 14.11 1.33 12.74
C GLY A 107 13.79 1.97 11.38
N LEU A 108 12.69 1.55 10.77
CA LEU A 108 12.16 2.02 9.48
C LEU A 108 10.85 2.79 9.65
N ASP A 109 10.51 3.23 10.86
CA ASP A 109 9.40 4.15 11.11
C ASP A 109 9.69 5.54 10.53
N TYR A 110 8.63 6.34 10.37
CA TYR A 110 8.74 7.66 9.76
C TYR A 110 9.78 8.56 10.42
N ASP A 111 9.82 8.60 11.75
CA ASP A 111 10.73 9.48 12.48
C ASP A 111 12.19 9.06 12.30
N SER A 112 12.45 7.77 12.22
CA SER A 112 13.78 7.21 11.95
C SER A 112 14.22 7.47 10.51
N VAL A 113 13.35 7.24 9.55
CA VAL A 113 13.63 7.46 8.11
C VAL A 113 13.80 8.95 7.82
N LYS A 114 12.99 9.82 8.42
CA LYS A 114 13.08 11.28 8.28
C LYS A 114 14.40 11.86 8.80
N LYS A 115 15.01 11.25 9.82
CA LYS A 115 16.34 11.66 10.30
C LYS A 115 17.43 11.42 9.27
N ILE A 116 17.31 10.36 8.46
CA ILE A 116 18.24 10.04 7.37
C ILE A 116 17.99 10.95 6.16
N ASN A 117 16.71 11.11 5.79
CA ASN A 117 16.30 11.94 4.66
C ASN A 117 15.10 12.82 5.02
N PRO A 118 15.31 14.09 5.39
CA PRO A 118 14.22 15.01 5.77
C PRO A 118 13.24 15.32 4.64
N ARG A 119 13.60 15.04 3.39
CA ARG A 119 12.75 15.26 2.20
C ARG A 119 11.93 14.03 1.83
N ILE A 120 12.08 12.92 2.52
CA ILE A 120 11.45 11.66 2.18
C ILE A 120 9.92 11.75 2.24
N ILE A 121 9.25 11.20 1.26
CA ILE A 121 7.81 10.94 1.27
C ILE A 121 7.62 9.52 1.75
N TYR A 122 7.08 9.38 2.95
CA TYR A 122 6.86 8.10 3.59
C TYR A 122 5.40 7.68 3.42
N GLY A 123 5.15 6.63 2.67
CA GLY A 123 3.82 6.10 2.40
C GLY A 123 3.58 4.78 3.11
N GLU A 124 2.50 4.70 3.88
CA GLU A 124 2.10 3.45 4.52
C GLU A 124 0.63 3.12 4.33
N ILE A 125 0.34 1.83 4.14
CA ILE A 125 -1.01 1.29 4.16
C ILE A 125 -1.15 0.36 5.37
N SER A 126 -2.19 0.58 6.16
CA SER A 126 -2.57 -0.30 7.26
C SER A 126 -4.02 -0.74 7.11
N GLY A 127 -4.43 -1.83 7.79
CA GLY A 127 -5.82 -2.27 7.76
C GLY A 127 -6.76 -1.25 8.40
N TYR A 128 -6.44 -0.83 9.62
CA TYR A 128 -7.33 -0.05 10.48
C TYR A 128 -6.69 1.21 11.07
N GLY A 129 -5.50 1.58 10.61
CA GLY A 129 -4.75 2.72 11.11
C GLY A 129 -4.06 2.47 12.45
N CYS A 130 -3.41 3.54 12.96
CA CYS A 130 -2.60 3.48 14.18
C CYS A 130 -3.41 3.70 15.47
N LYS A 131 -4.70 4.06 15.40
CA LYS A 131 -5.57 4.38 16.53
C LYS A 131 -6.79 3.45 16.56
N GLY A 132 -7.38 3.30 17.75
CA GLY A 132 -8.61 2.52 17.95
C GLY A 132 -8.37 1.05 18.32
N PRO A 133 -9.48 0.33 18.65
CA PRO A 133 -9.41 -1.03 19.20
C PRO A 133 -8.93 -2.08 18.19
N TRP A 134 -8.98 -1.78 16.90
CA TRP A 134 -8.63 -2.71 15.83
C TRP A 134 -7.24 -2.47 15.23
N LYS A 135 -6.47 -1.52 15.76
CA LYS A 135 -5.14 -1.16 15.25
C LYS A 135 -4.20 -2.35 15.01
N GLN A 136 -4.34 -3.43 15.79
CA GLN A 136 -3.51 -4.63 15.69
C GLN A 136 -4.16 -5.76 14.86
N LYS A 137 -5.41 -5.58 14.38
CA LYS A 137 -6.08 -6.61 13.60
C LYS A 137 -5.53 -6.67 12.17
N PRO A 138 -5.50 -7.85 11.55
CA PRO A 138 -5.13 -7.99 10.14
C PRO A 138 -6.17 -7.32 9.25
N GLY A 139 -5.72 -6.48 8.32
CA GLY A 139 -6.57 -5.78 7.35
C GLY A 139 -6.57 -6.49 6.01
N GLN A 140 -7.05 -7.74 5.95
CA GLN A 140 -7.21 -8.45 4.68
C GLN A 140 -8.38 -7.87 3.89
N ASP A 141 -8.26 -7.84 2.57
CA ASP A 141 -9.25 -7.27 1.66
C ASP A 141 -10.69 -7.76 1.93
N LEU A 142 -10.88 -9.06 2.02
CA LEU A 142 -12.21 -9.65 2.27
C LEU A 142 -12.82 -9.23 3.61
N LEU A 143 -11.98 -9.08 4.65
CA LEU A 143 -12.45 -8.58 5.95
C LEU A 143 -12.91 -7.13 5.85
N VAL A 144 -12.15 -6.31 5.13
CA VAL A 144 -12.48 -4.89 4.92
C VAL A 144 -13.74 -4.76 4.06
N GLN A 145 -13.89 -5.55 2.99
CA GLN A 145 -15.12 -5.61 2.21
C GLN A 145 -16.33 -5.96 3.10
N SER A 146 -16.20 -6.99 3.95
CA SER A 146 -17.28 -7.45 4.83
C SER A 146 -17.69 -6.38 5.84
N LEU A 147 -16.72 -5.69 6.44
CA LEU A 147 -16.97 -4.62 7.41
C LEU A 147 -17.59 -3.37 6.78
N SER A 148 -17.26 -3.09 5.52
CA SER A 148 -17.83 -1.95 4.79
C SER A 148 -19.27 -2.19 4.33
N GLY A 149 -19.79 -3.42 4.44
CA GLY A 149 -21.09 -3.80 3.91
C GLY A 149 -21.13 -3.98 2.40
N LEU A 150 -19.98 -3.89 1.72
CA LEU A 150 -19.89 -4.02 0.26
C LEU A 150 -20.47 -5.33 -0.29
N PRO A 151 -20.33 -6.51 0.37
CA PRO A 151 -20.93 -7.75 -0.08
C PRO A 151 -22.46 -7.74 -0.14
N PHE A 152 -23.12 -6.86 0.62
CA PHE A 152 -24.57 -6.69 0.59
C PHE A 152 -25.07 -5.85 -0.59
N LEU A 153 -24.18 -5.17 -1.28
CA LEU A 153 -24.49 -4.38 -2.48
C LEU A 153 -24.33 -5.19 -3.76
N ASN A 154 -23.82 -6.42 -3.67
CA ASN A 154 -23.58 -7.32 -4.77
C ASN A 154 -24.59 -8.45 -4.77
N GLY A 155 -25.17 -8.78 -5.94
CA GLY A 155 -26.22 -9.79 -6.07
C GLY A 155 -27.64 -9.20 -5.97
N ASN A 156 -28.64 -10.08 -5.82
CA ASN A 156 -30.05 -9.71 -5.69
C ASN A 156 -30.45 -9.54 -4.22
N ARG A 157 -31.60 -8.92 -3.97
CA ARG A 157 -32.10 -8.59 -2.63
C ARG A 157 -32.20 -9.79 -1.68
N ASN A 158 -32.46 -10.98 -2.21
CA ASN A 158 -32.67 -12.21 -1.43
C ASN A 158 -31.43 -13.13 -1.44
N ASP A 159 -30.36 -12.74 -2.10
CA ASP A 159 -29.13 -13.53 -2.15
C ASP A 159 -28.34 -13.37 -0.85
N ALA A 160 -27.52 -14.36 -0.51
CA ALA A 160 -26.53 -14.23 0.55
C ALA A 160 -25.50 -13.15 0.16
N PRO A 161 -24.92 -12.41 1.13
CA PRO A 161 -23.89 -11.44 0.86
C PRO A 161 -22.74 -12.06 0.06
N MET A 162 -22.39 -11.47 -1.06
CA MET A 162 -21.36 -11.99 -1.97
C MET A 162 -20.21 -11.00 -2.09
N PRO A 163 -18.96 -11.40 -1.80
CA PRO A 163 -17.81 -10.53 -1.97
C PRO A 163 -17.56 -10.24 -3.45
N PHE A 164 -16.92 -9.12 -3.72
CA PHE A 164 -16.40 -8.85 -5.06
C PHE A 164 -15.27 -9.84 -5.38
N GLY A 165 -15.22 -10.31 -6.62
CA GLY A 165 -14.15 -11.18 -7.11
C GLY A 165 -12.80 -10.50 -7.29
N LEU A 166 -12.72 -9.20 -7.03
CA LEU A 166 -11.50 -8.39 -7.04
C LEU A 166 -11.16 -7.91 -5.63
N SER A 167 -9.89 -7.80 -5.30
CA SER A 167 -9.40 -7.22 -4.04
C SER A 167 -9.59 -5.69 -4.07
N VAL A 168 -10.85 -5.27 -4.00
CA VAL A 168 -11.27 -3.88 -4.21
C VAL A 168 -10.71 -2.95 -3.14
N ALA A 169 -10.71 -3.38 -1.87
CA ALA A 169 -10.19 -2.57 -0.78
C ALA A 169 -8.68 -2.33 -0.94
N ASP A 170 -7.91 -3.37 -1.27
CA ASP A 170 -6.47 -3.26 -1.52
C ASP A 170 -6.16 -2.37 -2.73
N MET A 171 -6.90 -2.54 -3.83
CA MET A 171 -6.70 -1.73 -5.05
C MET A 171 -6.98 -0.26 -4.80
N PHE A 172 -8.04 0.07 -4.06
CA PHE A 172 -8.35 1.46 -3.73
C PHE A 172 -7.39 2.06 -2.71
N ALA A 173 -6.97 1.28 -1.70
CA ALA A 173 -5.94 1.73 -0.77
C ALA A 173 -4.64 2.07 -1.51
N GLY A 174 -4.22 1.20 -2.46
CA GLY A 174 -3.09 1.49 -3.34
C GLY A 174 -3.27 2.76 -4.16
N GLN A 175 -4.47 2.97 -4.73
CA GLN A 175 -4.77 4.17 -5.51
C GLN A 175 -4.73 5.45 -4.67
N HIS A 176 -5.28 5.42 -3.44
CA HIS A 176 -5.21 6.55 -2.52
C HIS A 176 -3.78 6.85 -2.09
N LEU A 177 -2.95 5.80 -1.89
CA LEU A 177 -1.54 5.99 -1.59
C LEU A 177 -0.82 6.71 -2.74
N VAL A 178 -1.06 6.33 -3.99
CA VAL A 178 -0.52 7.04 -5.17
C VAL A 178 -0.92 8.50 -5.18
N GLN A 179 -2.22 8.81 -4.97
CA GLN A 179 -2.70 10.19 -4.91
C GLN A 179 -2.01 10.99 -3.80
N GLY A 180 -1.86 10.39 -2.61
CA GLY A 180 -1.15 10.99 -1.49
C GLY A 180 0.32 11.28 -1.82
N VAL A 181 1.02 10.29 -2.42
CA VAL A 181 2.43 10.44 -2.83
C VAL A 181 2.59 11.55 -3.87
N LEU A 182 1.75 11.57 -4.92
CA LEU A 182 1.81 12.62 -5.94
C LEU A 182 1.55 14.02 -5.36
N SER A 183 0.56 14.14 -4.47
CA SER A 183 0.27 15.40 -3.76
C SER A 183 1.44 15.84 -2.88
N ALA A 184 2.10 14.89 -2.21
CA ALA A 184 3.26 15.18 -1.36
C ALA A 184 4.50 15.55 -2.19
N LEU A 185 4.70 14.95 -3.38
CA LEU A 185 5.75 15.35 -4.31
C LEU A 185 5.56 16.81 -4.76
N ILE A 186 4.35 17.19 -5.16
CA ILE A 186 4.03 18.58 -5.52
C ILE A 186 4.27 19.53 -4.35
N LYS A 187 3.79 19.18 -3.14
CA LYS A 187 4.03 19.98 -1.93
C LYS A 187 5.52 20.16 -1.67
N ARG A 188 6.31 19.10 -1.82
CA ARG A 188 7.76 19.09 -1.57
C ARG A 188 8.52 20.08 -2.46
N GLU A 189 8.07 20.30 -3.70
CA GLU A 189 8.67 21.30 -4.60
C GLU A 189 8.58 22.74 -4.04
N HIS A 190 7.54 23.01 -3.24
CA HIS A 190 7.36 24.33 -2.63
C HIS A 190 7.95 24.42 -1.21
N SER A 191 7.81 23.37 -0.40
CA SER A 191 8.20 23.38 1.01
C SER A 191 9.60 22.87 1.28
N ASN A 192 10.19 22.13 0.34
CA ASN A 192 11.45 21.39 0.51
C ASN A 192 11.42 20.36 1.67
N GLU A 193 10.23 19.97 2.13
CA GLU A 193 10.03 19.03 3.24
C GLU A 193 9.33 17.76 2.77
N GLY A 194 9.71 16.63 3.37
CA GLY A 194 9.02 15.35 3.20
C GLY A 194 7.63 15.33 3.85
N SER A 195 6.93 14.22 3.69
CA SER A 195 5.59 14.04 4.23
C SER A 195 5.33 12.61 4.63
N LEU A 196 4.51 12.41 5.67
CA LEU A 196 3.94 11.12 6.03
C LEU A 196 2.55 10.99 5.41
N ILE A 197 2.36 9.93 4.63
CA ILE A 197 1.10 9.56 3.99
C ILE A 197 0.61 8.26 4.62
N GLN A 198 -0.51 8.31 5.30
CA GLN A 198 -1.13 7.14 5.94
C GLN A 198 -2.47 6.83 5.29
N VAL A 199 -2.58 5.64 4.73
CA VAL A 199 -3.82 5.13 4.14
C VAL A 199 -4.31 3.94 4.94
N ARG A 200 -5.63 3.86 5.14
CA ARG A 200 -6.27 2.71 5.78
C ARG A 200 -7.14 2.00 4.76
N SER A 201 -7.02 0.69 4.67
CA SER A 201 -7.92 -0.09 3.82
C SER A 201 -9.39 0.08 4.23
N GLU A 202 -9.65 0.36 5.51
CA GLU A 202 -10.97 0.65 6.08
C GLU A 202 -11.51 2.05 5.74
N GLU A 203 -10.71 3.01 5.28
CA GLU A 203 -11.18 4.39 4.99
C GLU A 203 -12.28 4.46 3.94
N ARG A 204 -12.59 3.33 3.31
CA ARG A 204 -13.77 3.14 2.49
C ARG A 204 -15.06 2.82 3.24
N ARG A 205 -15.06 2.84 4.55
CA ARG A 205 -16.33 2.95 5.27
C ARG A 205 -16.98 4.23 4.77
N VAL A 206 -18.01 4.05 3.95
CA VAL A 206 -18.95 5.11 3.61
C VAL A 206 -19.24 5.83 4.93
N GLY A 207 -18.75 7.05 5.09
CA GLY A 207 -18.89 7.77 6.33
C GLY A 207 -20.38 7.85 6.69
N LYS A 208 -20.70 8.00 7.94
CA LYS A 208 -22.09 8.21 8.40
C LYS A 208 -22.80 9.31 7.60
N GLU A 209 -22.03 10.24 7.05
CA GLU A 209 -22.51 11.31 6.19
C GLU A 209 -22.97 10.83 4.80
N CYS A 210 -22.25 9.89 4.19
CA CYS A 210 -22.71 9.26 2.93
C CYS A 210 -23.98 8.43 3.12
N LEU A 211 -24.10 7.70 4.23
CA LEU A 211 -25.34 6.99 4.58
C LEU A 211 -26.51 7.96 4.81
N ARG A 212 -26.26 9.14 5.38
CA ARG A 212 -27.28 10.18 5.53
C ARG A 212 -27.67 10.80 4.19
N LEU A 213 -26.70 11.12 3.33
CA LEU A 213 -26.98 11.69 2.01
C LEU A 213 -27.65 10.70 1.06
N CYS A 214 -27.23 9.44 1.07
CA CYS A 214 -27.89 8.38 0.29
C CYS A 214 -29.32 8.11 0.78
N ARG A 215 -29.55 8.09 2.11
CA ARG A 215 -30.91 7.92 2.66
C ARG A 215 -31.83 9.09 2.35
N SER A 216 -31.32 10.30 2.29
CA SER A 216 -32.15 11.49 2.06
C SER A 216 -32.47 11.75 0.58
N ARG A 217 -31.71 11.19 -0.38
CA ARG A 217 -31.90 11.45 -1.81
C ARG A 217 -32.41 10.25 -2.62
N TRP A 218 -32.19 9.02 -2.15
CA TRP A 218 -32.43 7.81 -2.96
C TRP A 218 -33.20 6.71 -2.22
N SER A 219 -33.64 6.93 -0.98
CA SER A 219 -34.50 5.97 -0.29
C SER A 219 -35.92 6.11 -0.82
N PRO A 220 -36.52 5.04 -1.36
CA PRO A 220 -37.93 5.03 -1.73
C PRO A 220 -38.89 5.04 -0.52
N TYR A 221 -38.37 5.16 0.70
CA TYR A 221 -39.13 5.23 1.95
C TYR A 221 -38.93 6.62 2.58
N HIS A 222 -39.63 7.58 2.01
CA HIS A 222 -40.06 8.79 2.72
C HIS A 222 -41.55 8.69 2.94
#